data_5e91c174a38f8cc5b985275936f32e9a
#
_entry.id   5e91c174a38f8cc5b985275936f32e9a
#
_cell.length_a   1.000
_cell.length_b   1.000
_cell.length_c   1.000
_cell.angle_alpha   90.00
_cell.angle_beta   90.00
_cell.angle_gamma   90.00
#
_symmetry.space_group_name_H-M   'P 1'
#
loop_
_entity.id
_entity.type
_entity.pdbx_description
1 polymer ?
#
loop_
_entity_poly.entity_id
_entity_poly.type
_entity_poly.pdbx_seq_one_letter_code
_entity_poly.pdbx_strand_id
1 'polypeptide(L)'
;PDKMVGVANAWDETAENYFDQKYLDLPLLGQLYGGKGELNLETLLTADPDVVIDVGEPKSTMAEDLDGLQEQTGIPFVHIDAYLASMDDTYAMLSDLLAMPNEGQALADYCRNAYDTVKAIVDGVEKADVLYITGEEGLNVIARDSYHAEVVDMLCNNLAVVDEPSSKGTGNEVDMEQILNWDPSIVFFAPGS
;
A
#
# COMPACT_ATOMS: atom_id res chain seq x y z
N PRO A 1 -6.57 -16.98 2.28
CA PRO A 1 -6.32 -17.27 0.86
C PRO A 1 -7.39 -18.17 0.22
N ASP A 2 -8.00 -19.15 0.96
CA ASP A 2 -8.95 -20.12 0.39
C ASP A 2 -10.23 -19.50 -0.25
N LYS A 3 -10.47 -18.22 -0.04
CA LYS A 3 -11.57 -17.47 -0.66
C LYS A 3 -11.12 -16.63 -1.88
N MET A 4 -9.85 -16.68 -2.24
CA MET A 4 -9.33 -15.93 -3.40
C MET A 4 -9.66 -16.72 -4.67
N VAL A 5 -10.22 -16.04 -5.67
CA VAL A 5 -10.52 -16.59 -7.00
C VAL A 5 -9.71 -15.90 -8.11
N GLY A 6 -8.95 -14.86 -7.79
CA GLY A 6 -8.07 -14.17 -8.71
C GLY A 6 -7.19 -13.17 -7.97
N VAL A 7 -6.15 -12.69 -8.62
CA VAL A 7 -5.17 -11.72 -8.11
C VAL A 7 -4.90 -10.61 -9.13
N ALA A 8 -4.58 -9.42 -8.62
CA ALA A 8 -4.30 -8.27 -9.49
C ALA A 8 -2.97 -8.43 -10.26
N ASN A 9 -1.95 -8.96 -9.60
CA ASN A 9 -0.60 -9.09 -10.15
C ASN A 9 -0.09 -10.51 -10.08
N ALA A 10 0.86 -10.84 -10.96
CA ALA A 10 1.62 -12.07 -10.84
C ALA A 10 2.40 -12.10 -9.51
N TRP A 11 2.48 -13.28 -8.94
CA TRP A 11 3.36 -13.53 -7.82
C TRP A 11 4.82 -13.35 -8.23
N ASP A 12 5.67 -12.93 -7.31
CA ASP A 12 7.10 -12.92 -7.56
C ASP A 12 7.69 -14.35 -7.50
N GLU A 13 8.93 -14.50 -8.00
CA GLU A 13 9.59 -15.81 -8.11
C GLU A 13 9.80 -16.51 -6.74
N THR A 14 9.73 -15.76 -5.63
CA THR A 14 9.94 -16.31 -4.29
C THR A 14 8.65 -16.81 -3.64
N ALA A 15 7.49 -16.47 -4.21
CA ALA A 15 6.18 -16.79 -3.64
C ALA A 15 5.96 -18.30 -3.47
N GLU A 16 6.54 -19.13 -4.32
CA GLU A 16 6.50 -20.60 -4.23
C GLU A 16 7.06 -21.15 -2.91
N ASN A 17 7.91 -20.39 -2.22
CA ASN A 17 8.48 -20.78 -0.94
C ASN A 17 7.50 -20.58 0.24
N TYR A 18 6.39 -19.86 0.03
CA TYR A 18 5.47 -19.41 1.07
C TYR A 18 4.02 -19.81 0.83
N PHE A 19 3.65 -20.05 -0.42
CA PHE A 19 2.26 -20.33 -0.80
C PHE A 19 2.13 -21.68 -1.50
N ASP A 20 1.00 -22.34 -1.26
CA ASP A 20 0.63 -23.54 -2.01
C ASP A 20 0.38 -23.20 -3.49
N GLN A 21 0.70 -24.14 -4.39
CA GLN A 21 0.57 -23.97 -5.84
C GLN A 21 -0.83 -23.49 -6.26
N LYS A 22 -1.88 -23.93 -5.59
CA LYS A 22 -3.27 -23.54 -5.86
C LYS A 22 -3.51 -22.02 -5.82
N TYR A 23 -2.70 -21.27 -5.04
CA TYR A 23 -2.78 -19.80 -4.99
C TYR A 23 -1.93 -19.14 -6.06
N LEU A 24 -0.82 -19.78 -6.42
CA LEU A 24 0.08 -19.31 -7.48
C LEU A 24 -0.58 -19.42 -8.86
N ASP A 25 -1.48 -20.41 -9.03
CA ASP A 25 -2.21 -20.68 -10.26
C ASP A 25 -3.49 -19.84 -10.41
N LEU A 26 -3.79 -18.93 -9.48
CA LEU A 26 -4.96 -18.05 -9.58
C LEU A 26 -4.87 -17.15 -10.81
N PRO A 27 -6.01 -16.89 -11.50
CA PRO A 27 -6.03 -16.04 -12.67
C PRO A 27 -5.58 -14.61 -12.35
N LEU A 28 -4.81 -14.04 -13.29
CA LEU A 28 -4.41 -12.64 -13.23
C LEU A 28 -5.54 -11.78 -13.77
N LEU A 29 -6.06 -10.90 -12.92
CA LEU A 29 -7.19 -10.03 -13.24
C LEU A 29 -6.76 -8.66 -13.76
N GLY A 30 -5.51 -8.24 -13.47
CA GLY A 30 -5.04 -6.89 -13.70
C GLY A 30 -5.32 -5.96 -12.52
N GLN A 31 -4.84 -4.72 -12.62
CA GLN A 31 -4.94 -3.72 -11.57
C GLN A 31 -6.08 -2.73 -11.86
N LEU A 32 -6.76 -2.28 -10.80
CA LEU A 32 -7.70 -1.16 -10.87
C LEU A 32 -6.96 0.16 -11.12
N TYR A 33 -5.81 0.32 -10.45
CA TYR A 33 -4.96 1.51 -10.51
C TYR A 33 -3.49 1.09 -10.71
N GLY A 34 -2.73 1.94 -11.39
CA GLY A 34 -1.30 1.73 -11.58
C GLY A 34 -0.90 1.30 -13.00
N GLY A 35 0.39 1.29 -13.29
CA GLY A 35 0.92 1.21 -14.64
C GLY A 35 1.23 -0.20 -15.17
N LYS A 36 0.85 -1.27 -14.47
CA LYS A 36 1.26 -2.64 -14.85
C LYS A 36 0.17 -3.53 -15.47
N GLY A 37 -0.87 -2.93 -15.98
CA GLY A 37 -1.96 -3.63 -16.67
C GLY A 37 -3.32 -3.19 -16.17
N GLU A 38 -4.26 -3.04 -17.08
CA GLU A 38 -5.65 -2.70 -16.78
C GLU A 38 -6.41 -3.96 -16.32
N LEU A 39 -7.45 -3.75 -15.52
CA LEU A 39 -8.36 -4.81 -15.09
C LEU A 39 -8.99 -5.49 -16.32
N ASN A 40 -8.84 -6.79 -16.41
CA ASN A 40 -9.46 -7.59 -17.48
C ASN A 40 -10.85 -8.04 -17.05
N LEU A 41 -11.87 -7.35 -17.53
CA LEU A 41 -13.27 -7.62 -17.17
C LEU A 41 -13.74 -9.02 -17.64
N GLU A 42 -13.25 -9.54 -18.76
CA GLU A 42 -13.61 -10.87 -19.24
C GLU A 42 -13.07 -11.96 -18.31
N THR A 43 -11.80 -11.82 -17.88
CA THR A 43 -11.20 -12.74 -16.91
C THR A 43 -11.87 -12.63 -15.55
N LEU A 44 -12.20 -11.40 -15.10
CA LEU A 44 -12.91 -11.15 -13.85
C LEU A 44 -14.28 -11.84 -13.85
N LEU A 45 -15.08 -11.64 -14.90
CA LEU A 45 -16.40 -12.26 -15.02
C LEU A 45 -16.31 -13.80 -15.11
N THR A 46 -15.26 -14.34 -15.72
CA THR A 46 -15.01 -15.78 -15.77
C THR A 46 -14.63 -16.37 -14.42
N ALA A 47 -13.89 -15.59 -13.59
CA ALA A 47 -13.53 -16.00 -12.24
C ALA A 47 -14.72 -15.96 -11.27
N ASP A 48 -15.82 -15.27 -11.64
CA ASP A 48 -17.11 -15.20 -10.93
C ASP A 48 -16.96 -14.91 -9.42
N PRO A 49 -16.28 -13.81 -9.02
CA PRO A 49 -16.12 -13.49 -7.60
C PRO A 49 -17.41 -12.93 -6.99
N ASP A 50 -17.65 -13.21 -5.72
CA ASP A 50 -18.72 -12.57 -4.94
C ASP A 50 -18.48 -11.09 -4.68
N VAL A 51 -17.21 -10.68 -4.65
CA VAL A 51 -16.77 -9.29 -4.39
C VAL A 51 -15.37 -9.06 -4.91
N VAL A 52 -15.10 -7.86 -5.40
CA VAL A 52 -13.76 -7.36 -5.69
C VAL A 52 -13.33 -6.43 -4.57
N ILE A 53 -12.17 -6.69 -3.99
CA ILE A 53 -11.62 -5.93 -2.86
C ILE A 53 -10.40 -5.17 -3.32
N ASP A 54 -10.45 -3.84 -3.24
CA ASP A 54 -9.33 -2.94 -3.39
C ASP A 54 -8.85 -2.53 -1.98
N VAL A 55 -7.54 -2.61 -1.74
CA VAL A 55 -6.97 -2.33 -0.40
C VAL A 55 -5.79 -1.39 -0.57
N GLY A 56 -5.77 -0.28 0.16
CA GLY A 56 -4.64 0.64 0.13
C GLY A 56 -5.03 2.09 0.39
N GLU A 57 -4.30 2.99 -0.26
CA GLU A 57 -4.58 4.43 -0.23
C GLU A 57 -5.77 4.76 -1.13
N PRO A 58 -6.81 5.45 -0.61
CA PRO A 58 -7.93 5.88 -1.45
C PRO A 58 -7.48 6.89 -2.51
N LYS A 59 -7.90 6.68 -3.74
CA LYS A 59 -7.65 7.62 -4.85
C LYS A 59 -8.82 8.60 -5.00
N SER A 60 -8.54 9.80 -5.49
CA SER A 60 -9.57 10.85 -5.63
C SER A 60 -10.75 10.47 -6.54
N THR A 61 -10.53 9.59 -7.51
CA THR A 61 -11.55 9.08 -8.44
C THR A 61 -12.14 7.74 -8.02
N MET A 62 -11.67 7.16 -6.91
CA MET A 62 -11.94 5.79 -6.51
C MET A 62 -13.44 5.45 -6.46
N ALA A 63 -14.26 6.29 -5.84
CA ALA A 63 -15.69 6.02 -5.72
C ALA A 63 -16.38 5.94 -7.09
N GLU A 64 -16.06 6.88 -8.00
CA GLU A 64 -16.61 6.89 -9.35
C GLU A 64 -16.14 5.69 -10.17
N ASP A 65 -14.85 5.35 -10.08
CA ASP A 65 -14.26 4.22 -10.80
C ASP A 65 -14.84 2.88 -10.35
N LEU A 66 -14.96 2.65 -9.03
CA LEU A 66 -15.51 1.42 -8.49
C LEU A 66 -17.01 1.28 -8.74
N ASP A 67 -17.79 2.37 -8.61
CA ASP A 67 -19.21 2.39 -8.96
C ASP A 67 -19.42 2.06 -10.45
N GLY A 68 -18.60 2.64 -11.34
CA GLY A 68 -18.65 2.35 -12.76
C GLY A 68 -18.34 0.89 -13.11
N LEU A 69 -17.37 0.28 -12.44
CA LEU A 69 -17.04 -1.13 -12.60
C LEU A 69 -18.15 -2.04 -12.06
N GLN A 70 -18.73 -1.69 -10.92
CA GLN A 70 -19.88 -2.41 -10.35
C GLN A 70 -21.10 -2.36 -11.28
N GLU A 71 -21.41 -1.22 -11.88
CA GLU A 71 -22.48 -1.07 -12.87
C GLU A 71 -22.25 -1.94 -14.12
N GLN A 72 -20.99 -2.00 -14.59
CA GLN A 72 -20.64 -2.78 -15.79
C GLN A 72 -20.66 -4.28 -15.58
N THR A 73 -20.25 -4.74 -14.39
CA THR A 73 -20.04 -6.18 -14.12
C THR A 73 -21.18 -6.81 -13.33
N GLY A 74 -21.90 -6.02 -12.54
CA GLY A 74 -22.86 -6.50 -11.55
C GLY A 74 -22.21 -7.13 -10.30
N ILE A 75 -20.88 -7.08 -10.18
CA ILE A 75 -20.12 -7.59 -9.04
C ILE A 75 -19.89 -6.42 -8.06
N PRO A 76 -20.08 -6.60 -6.75
CA PRO A 76 -19.74 -5.59 -5.77
C PRO A 76 -18.23 -5.28 -5.76
N PHE A 77 -17.87 -3.99 -5.78
CA PHE A 77 -16.51 -3.50 -5.59
C PHE A 77 -16.45 -2.73 -4.29
N VAL A 78 -15.48 -3.05 -3.43
CA VAL A 78 -15.30 -2.39 -2.15
C VAL A 78 -13.84 -1.93 -2.00
N HIS A 79 -13.67 -0.75 -1.42
CA HIS A 79 -12.35 -0.25 -1.01
C HIS A 79 -12.22 -0.32 0.50
N ILE A 80 -11.04 -0.70 0.96
CA ILE A 80 -10.67 -0.69 2.38
C ILE A 80 -9.36 0.07 2.52
N ASP A 81 -9.41 1.17 3.26
CA ASP A 81 -8.21 1.95 3.58
C ASP A 81 -7.18 1.10 4.34
N ALA A 82 -5.92 1.23 3.98
CA ALA A 82 -4.84 0.47 4.61
C ALA A 82 -3.67 1.39 4.94
N TYR A 83 -3.76 2.07 6.07
CA TYR A 83 -2.69 2.89 6.62
C TYR A 83 -1.98 2.17 7.77
N LEU A 84 -0.69 2.46 7.97
CA LEU A 84 0.11 1.84 9.04
C LEU A 84 -0.54 2.01 10.42
N ALA A 85 -1.07 3.19 10.70
CA ALA A 85 -1.67 3.53 11.99
C ALA A 85 -3.04 2.87 12.25
N SER A 86 -3.73 2.41 11.21
CA SER A 86 -5.07 1.81 11.28
C SER A 86 -5.15 0.44 10.60
N MET A 87 -4.03 -0.24 10.45
CA MET A 87 -3.97 -1.56 9.82
C MET A 87 -4.81 -2.62 10.56
N ASP A 88 -4.99 -2.47 11.85
CA ASP A 88 -5.90 -3.30 12.63
C ASP A 88 -7.37 -3.11 12.23
N ASP A 89 -7.82 -1.88 11.96
CA ASP A 89 -9.16 -1.60 11.43
C ASP A 89 -9.33 -2.20 10.04
N THR A 90 -8.29 -2.13 9.19
CA THR A 90 -8.26 -2.78 7.87
C THR A 90 -8.51 -4.29 7.99
N TYR A 91 -7.80 -4.98 8.90
CA TYR A 91 -8.02 -6.41 9.13
C TYR A 91 -9.38 -6.72 9.76
N ALA A 92 -9.91 -5.85 10.62
CA ALA A 92 -11.26 -6.01 11.16
C ALA A 92 -12.31 -5.94 10.05
N MET A 93 -12.23 -4.95 9.14
CA MET A 93 -13.13 -4.82 7.99
C MET A 93 -13.03 -6.03 7.04
N LEU A 94 -11.81 -6.47 6.70
CA LEU A 94 -11.59 -7.67 5.89
C LEU A 94 -12.17 -8.92 6.57
N SER A 95 -12.03 -9.03 7.87
CA SER A 95 -12.55 -10.11 8.69
C SER A 95 -14.08 -10.22 8.58
N ASP A 96 -14.76 -9.09 8.71
CA ASP A 96 -16.21 -9.02 8.61
C ASP A 96 -16.68 -9.35 7.20
N LEU A 97 -16.06 -8.75 6.19
CA LEU A 97 -16.39 -8.97 4.78
C LEU A 97 -16.19 -10.44 4.37
N LEU A 98 -15.13 -11.07 4.84
CA LEU A 98 -14.78 -12.45 4.50
C LEU A 98 -15.38 -13.49 5.47
N ALA A 99 -16.13 -13.07 6.49
CA ALA A 99 -16.63 -13.94 7.56
C ALA A 99 -15.54 -14.84 8.18
N MET A 100 -14.40 -14.21 8.54
CA MET A 100 -13.21 -14.86 9.12
C MET A 100 -12.81 -14.18 10.44
N PRO A 101 -13.69 -14.15 11.46
CA PRO A 101 -13.50 -13.32 12.64
C PRO A 101 -12.26 -13.68 13.48
N ASN A 102 -11.89 -14.95 13.55
CA ASN A 102 -10.74 -15.37 14.36
C ASN A 102 -9.42 -14.99 13.72
N GLU A 103 -9.28 -15.21 12.40
CA GLU A 103 -8.09 -14.90 11.63
C GLU A 103 -7.88 -13.39 11.54
N GLY A 104 -8.97 -12.65 11.28
CA GLY A 104 -8.92 -11.18 11.22
C GLY A 104 -8.55 -10.56 12.55
N GLN A 105 -9.15 -11.01 13.67
CA GLN A 105 -8.81 -10.53 14.99
C GLN A 105 -7.33 -10.77 15.34
N ALA A 106 -6.79 -11.96 15.02
CA ALA A 106 -5.39 -12.27 15.29
C ALA A 106 -4.43 -11.34 14.53
N LEU A 107 -4.76 -11.00 13.27
CA LEU A 107 -3.97 -10.06 12.46
C LEU A 107 -4.14 -8.61 12.94
N ALA A 108 -5.34 -8.20 13.29
CA ALA A 108 -5.62 -6.88 13.86
C ALA A 108 -4.84 -6.66 15.16
N ASP A 109 -4.90 -7.63 16.09
CA ASP A 109 -4.17 -7.57 17.35
C ASP A 109 -2.65 -7.50 17.13
N TYR A 110 -2.13 -8.27 16.16
CA TYR A 110 -0.71 -8.22 15.80
C TYR A 110 -0.31 -6.83 15.30
N CYS A 111 -1.06 -6.26 14.35
CA CYS A 111 -0.75 -4.96 13.78
C CYS A 111 -0.82 -3.85 14.85
N ARG A 112 -1.86 -3.84 15.67
CA ARG A 112 -2.00 -2.88 16.78
C ARG A 112 -0.84 -2.99 17.75
N ASN A 113 -0.51 -4.19 18.22
CA ASN A 113 0.57 -4.41 19.17
C ASN A 113 1.94 -4.00 18.60
N ALA A 114 2.20 -4.31 17.31
CA ALA A 114 3.43 -3.93 16.64
C ALA A 114 3.54 -2.39 16.54
N TYR A 115 2.48 -1.73 16.06
CA TYR A 115 2.43 -0.28 15.93
C TYR A 115 2.62 0.42 17.29
N ASP A 116 1.86 0.05 18.32
CA ASP A 116 1.91 0.67 19.63
C ASP A 116 3.27 0.45 20.31
N THR A 117 3.88 -0.74 20.14
CA THR A 117 5.22 -1.03 20.67
C THR A 117 6.28 -0.13 20.05
N VAL A 118 6.29 -0.01 18.73
CA VAL A 118 7.26 0.85 18.02
C VAL A 118 7.01 2.31 18.36
N LYS A 119 5.74 2.76 18.35
CA LYS A 119 5.38 4.13 18.70
C LYS A 119 5.83 4.52 20.11
N ALA A 120 5.63 3.64 21.09
CA ALA A 120 6.06 3.90 22.48
C ALA A 120 7.59 4.05 22.60
N ILE A 121 8.37 3.33 21.77
CA ILE A 121 9.83 3.50 21.73
C ILE A 121 10.20 4.85 21.10
N VAL A 122 9.57 5.14 19.95
CA VAL A 122 9.87 6.35 19.17
C VAL A 122 9.50 7.63 19.91
N ASP A 123 8.37 7.63 20.63
CA ASP A 123 7.92 8.78 21.42
C ASP A 123 8.90 9.12 22.57
N GLY A 124 9.79 8.19 22.94
CA GLY A 124 10.81 8.35 23.97
C GLY A 124 12.21 8.74 23.48
N VAL A 125 12.42 8.88 22.16
CA VAL A 125 13.72 9.16 21.57
C VAL A 125 13.70 10.41 20.68
N GLU A 126 14.86 11.07 20.54
CA GLU A 126 15.02 12.15 19.58
C GLU A 126 15.09 11.57 18.16
N LYS A 127 14.22 12.06 17.27
CA LYS A 127 14.19 11.62 15.88
C LYS A 127 15.31 12.26 15.07
N ALA A 128 16.01 11.45 14.26
CA ALA A 128 17.01 11.96 13.32
C ALA A 128 16.33 12.66 12.13
N ASP A 129 16.98 13.69 11.62
CA ASP A 129 16.62 14.41 10.41
C ASP A 129 17.02 13.60 9.18
N VAL A 130 16.05 13.17 8.36
CA VAL A 130 16.30 12.26 7.26
C VAL A 130 15.64 12.70 5.95
N LEU A 131 16.21 12.21 4.85
CA LEU A 131 15.57 12.13 3.55
C LEU A 131 15.54 10.67 3.09
N TYR A 132 14.45 10.28 2.45
CA TYR A 132 14.35 9.03 1.72
C TYR A 132 14.29 9.33 0.22
N ILE A 133 15.37 9.00 -0.47
CA ILE A 133 15.59 9.31 -1.88
C ILE A 133 15.28 8.10 -2.75
N THR A 134 14.63 8.35 -3.88
CA THR A 134 14.22 7.37 -4.88
C THR A 134 14.58 7.88 -6.28
N GLY A 135 14.25 7.08 -7.30
CA GLY A 135 14.50 7.41 -8.70
C GLY A 135 15.94 7.15 -9.14
N GLU A 136 16.14 6.90 -10.43
CA GLU A 136 17.44 6.53 -11.01
C GLU A 136 18.52 7.64 -10.90
N GLU A 137 18.07 8.90 -10.83
CA GLU A 137 18.98 10.05 -10.71
C GLU A 137 19.14 10.53 -9.28
N GLY A 138 18.43 9.91 -8.29
CA GLY A 138 18.47 10.31 -6.91
C GLY A 138 17.85 11.70 -6.66
N LEU A 139 16.94 12.15 -7.53
CA LEU A 139 16.27 13.45 -7.45
C LEU A 139 14.77 13.32 -7.15
N ASN A 140 14.35 12.17 -6.65
CA ASN A 140 13.02 11.98 -6.12
C ASN A 140 13.08 11.74 -4.61
N VAL A 141 12.08 12.25 -3.87
CA VAL A 141 11.98 12.08 -2.42
C VAL A 141 10.61 11.55 -2.03
N ILE A 142 10.55 10.68 -1.03
CA ILE A 142 9.30 10.31 -0.39
C ILE A 142 8.93 11.43 0.58
N ALA A 143 7.99 12.25 0.15
CA ALA A 143 7.60 13.45 0.88
C ALA A 143 6.89 13.11 2.19
N ARG A 144 7.11 13.98 3.20
CA ARG A 144 6.38 13.92 4.48
C ARG A 144 4.88 13.95 4.23
N ASP A 145 4.14 13.23 5.05
CA ASP A 145 2.68 13.11 5.01
C ASP A 145 2.14 12.38 3.74
N SER A 146 3.03 11.82 2.89
CA SER A 146 2.59 10.92 1.81
C SER A 146 2.32 9.51 2.34
N TYR A 147 1.47 8.78 1.64
CA TYR A 147 1.18 7.38 1.96
C TYR A 147 2.44 6.52 2.07
N HIS A 148 3.42 6.75 1.19
CA HIS A 148 4.68 6.00 1.18
C HIS A 148 5.65 6.43 2.27
N ALA A 149 5.41 7.55 2.96
CA ALA A 149 6.26 8.05 4.02
C ALA A 149 5.91 7.53 5.42
N GLU A 150 4.77 6.85 5.61
CA GLU A 150 4.24 6.51 6.94
C GLU A 150 5.28 5.93 7.92
N VAL A 151 6.12 5.00 7.46
CA VAL A 151 7.18 4.40 8.29
C VAL A 151 8.29 5.40 8.58
N VAL A 152 8.71 6.19 7.59
CA VAL A 152 9.75 7.21 7.74
C VAL A 152 9.27 8.31 8.69
N ASP A 153 8.06 8.80 8.52
CA ASP A 153 7.44 9.84 9.35
C ASP A 153 7.22 9.36 10.79
N MET A 154 6.88 8.08 10.96
CA MET A 154 6.77 7.48 12.29
C MET A 154 8.12 7.43 13.00
N LEU A 155 9.18 6.97 12.33
CA LEU A 155 10.49 6.69 12.94
C LEU A 155 11.44 7.87 12.98
N CYS A 156 11.33 8.81 12.03
CA CYS A 156 12.30 9.86 11.79
C CYS A 156 11.61 11.24 11.67
N ASN A 157 12.42 12.30 11.65
CA ASN A 157 12.00 13.61 11.20
C ASN A 157 12.26 13.70 9.68
N ASN A 158 11.24 13.37 8.89
CA ASN A 158 11.33 13.46 7.43
C ASN A 158 11.36 14.92 7.00
N LEU A 159 12.45 15.36 6.39
CA LEU A 159 12.68 16.75 5.97
C LEU A 159 12.03 17.08 4.62
N ALA A 160 11.59 16.10 3.86
CA ALA A 160 11.02 16.27 2.53
C ALA A 160 9.60 16.89 2.58
N VAL A 161 9.53 18.17 2.94
CA VAL A 161 8.28 18.93 2.94
C VAL A 161 8.06 19.54 1.57
N VAL A 162 6.95 19.19 0.92
CA VAL A 162 6.52 19.71 -0.38
C VAL A 162 5.07 20.16 -0.31
N ASP A 163 4.63 21.02 -1.24
CA ASP A 163 3.27 21.56 -1.24
C ASP A 163 2.22 20.47 -1.49
N GLU A 164 2.51 19.53 -2.40
CA GLU A 164 1.62 18.44 -2.79
C GLU A 164 2.38 17.10 -2.74
N PRO A 165 2.30 16.34 -1.63
CA PRO A 165 2.88 15.02 -1.54
C PRO A 165 2.34 14.05 -2.60
N SER A 166 3.24 13.38 -3.30
CA SER A 166 2.88 12.43 -4.36
C SER A 166 2.38 11.12 -3.78
N SER A 167 1.29 10.59 -4.33
CA SER A 167 0.82 9.23 -4.05
C SER A 167 1.55 8.14 -4.86
N LYS A 168 2.55 8.51 -5.66
CA LYS A 168 3.37 7.56 -6.41
C LYS A 168 4.51 7.04 -5.56
N GLY A 169 4.82 5.74 -5.67
CA GLY A 169 5.95 5.13 -4.97
C GLY A 169 7.33 5.68 -5.35
N THR A 170 7.44 6.39 -6.48
CA THR A 170 8.63 7.16 -6.85
C THR A 170 8.76 8.49 -6.12
N GLY A 171 7.71 8.94 -5.41
CA GLY A 171 7.69 10.20 -4.67
C GLY A 171 7.61 11.45 -5.55
N ASN A 172 8.10 12.56 -4.99
CA ASN A 172 8.14 13.87 -5.63
C ASN A 172 9.50 14.13 -6.24
N GLU A 173 9.52 14.65 -7.47
CA GLU A 173 10.75 15.15 -8.11
C GLU A 173 11.16 16.48 -7.46
N VAL A 174 12.44 16.62 -7.15
CA VAL A 174 13.06 17.79 -6.52
C VAL A 174 14.41 18.05 -7.18
N ASP A 175 14.96 19.25 -6.97
CA ASP A 175 16.30 19.55 -7.42
C ASP A 175 17.36 19.37 -6.32
N MET A 176 18.61 19.34 -6.73
CA MET A 176 19.74 19.16 -5.81
C MET A 176 19.86 20.34 -4.81
N GLU A 177 19.45 21.55 -5.20
CA GLU A 177 19.47 22.72 -4.30
C GLU A 177 18.48 22.51 -3.15
N GLN A 178 17.30 21.99 -3.45
CA GLN A 178 16.31 21.67 -2.42
C GLN A 178 16.81 20.59 -1.46
N ILE A 179 17.45 19.52 -1.98
CA ILE A 179 18.03 18.45 -1.16
C ILE A 179 19.10 19.02 -0.23
N LEU A 180 19.99 19.87 -0.73
CA LEU A 180 21.02 20.51 0.06
C LEU A 180 20.46 21.50 1.10
N ASN A 181 19.38 22.21 0.77
CA ASN A 181 18.72 23.15 1.68
C ASN A 181 18.04 22.45 2.87
N TRP A 182 17.57 21.23 2.70
CA TRP A 182 17.02 20.43 3.79
C TRP A 182 18.09 19.97 4.79
N ASP A 183 19.36 19.88 4.39
CA ASP A 183 20.52 19.54 5.22
C ASP A 183 20.29 18.30 6.12
N PRO A 184 19.94 17.14 5.57
CA PRO A 184 19.64 15.94 6.35
C PRO A 184 20.87 15.40 7.04
N SER A 185 20.70 14.86 8.24
CA SER A 185 21.77 14.13 8.92
C SER A 185 21.97 12.72 8.37
N ILE A 186 20.91 12.13 7.79
CA ILE A 186 20.93 10.79 7.21
C ILE A 186 20.13 10.81 5.89
N VAL A 187 20.66 10.15 4.88
CA VAL A 187 19.97 9.92 3.61
C VAL A 187 19.83 8.42 3.38
N PHE A 188 18.59 7.98 3.16
CA PHE A 188 18.28 6.62 2.71
C PHE A 188 18.09 6.64 1.21
N PHE A 189 18.70 5.68 0.52
CA PHE A 189 18.47 5.46 -0.90
C PHE A 189 17.65 4.19 -1.10
N ALA A 190 16.59 4.27 -1.90
CA ALA A 190 15.86 3.08 -2.32
C ALA A 190 16.73 2.20 -3.22
N PRO A 191 16.55 0.86 -3.23
CA PRO A 191 17.23 0.00 -4.17
C PRO A 191 16.93 0.43 -5.61
N GLY A 192 17.98 0.69 -6.40
CA GLY A 192 17.87 1.13 -7.81
C GLY A 192 17.70 2.64 -8.00
N SER A 193 18.00 3.43 -6.95
CA SER A 193 18.15 4.89 -7.07
C SER A 193 19.61 5.30 -7.23
#